data_8057ba672df94e2b304032e3481c145d
#
_entry.id   8057ba672df94e2b304032e3481c145d
#
_cell.length_a   1.000
_cell.length_b   1.000
_cell.length_c   1.000
_cell.angle_alpha   90.00
_cell.angle_beta   90.00
_cell.angle_gamma   90.00
#
_symmetry.space_group_name_H-M   'P 1'
#
loop_
_entity.id
_entity.type
_entity.pdbx_description
1 polymer ?
#
loop_
_entity_poly.entity_id
_entity_poly.type
_entity_poly.pdbx_seq_one_letter_code
_entity_poly.pdbx_strand_id
1 'polypeptide(L)'
;MRALVKTAPGPGLELRDVPMPDVGINDVLVRVSKAGICGTDLHIESWDPWAQEHIEPPLVVGHEFVGRIAEVGANVSDFHPGELVSGEGHVVCGRCRHCLAGRRHLCAHTIGLGVGRDGAFAEYVALPMTNVWHQWDGIDEEAAAVFDPFGNAVHTALAYPVLGE
;
A
#
# COMPACT_ATOMS: atom_id res chain seq x y z
N MET A 1 3.01 -9.45 15.45
CA MET A 1 1.95 -8.43 15.31
C MET A 1 0.66 -9.07 14.82
N ARG A 2 -0.50 -8.47 15.11
CA ARG A 2 -1.77 -8.95 14.57
C ARG A 2 -1.96 -8.46 13.14
N ALA A 3 -2.49 -9.33 12.27
CA ALA A 3 -2.80 -9.00 10.90
C ALA A 3 -4.02 -9.78 10.41
N LEU A 4 -4.72 -9.25 9.41
CA LEU A 4 -5.78 -9.92 8.70
C LEU A 4 -5.18 -10.62 7.47
N VAL A 5 -5.24 -11.93 7.46
CA VAL A 5 -4.49 -12.79 6.55
C VAL A 5 -5.41 -13.64 5.69
N LYS A 6 -5.14 -13.68 4.40
CA LYS A 6 -5.61 -14.74 3.50
C LYS A 6 -4.72 -15.96 3.72
N THR A 7 -5.17 -16.91 4.51
CA THR A 7 -4.34 -18.06 4.95
C THR A 7 -4.29 -19.20 3.95
N ALA A 8 -5.33 -19.37 3.14
CA ALA A 8 -5.48 -20.43 2.16
C ALA A 8 -6.46 -20.05 1.04
N PRO A 9 -6.46 -20.77 -0.11
CA PRO A 9 -7.52 -20.68 -1.11
C PRO A 9 -8.90 -20.94 -0.52
N GLY A 10 -9.90 -20.11 -0.90
CA GLY A 10 -11.27 -20.19 -0.43
C GLY A 10 -11.77 -18.89 0.20
N PRO A 11 -13.07 -18.72 0.42
CA PRO A 11 -13.62 -17.51 1.04
C PRO A 11 -13.16 -17.29 2.47
N GLY A 12 -13.08 -16.00 2.87
CA GLY A 12 -12.77 -15.57 4.23
C GLY A 12 -11.33 -15.08 4.39
N LEU A 13 -11.13 -14.31 5.46
CA LEU A 13 -9.86 -13.82 5.98
C LEU A 13 -9.77 -14.17 7.46
N GLU A 14 -8.58 -14.33 7.98
CA GLU A 14 -8.36 -14.72 9.37
C GLU A 14 -7.48 -13.71 10.11
N LEU A 15 -7.88 -13.33 11.31
CA LEU A 15 -7.00 -12.57 12.21
C LEU A 15 -5.93 -13.51 12.77
N ARG A 16 -4.67 -13.20 12.51
CA ARG A 16 -3.51 -14.02 12.88
C ARG A 16 -2.42 -13.19 13.54
N ASP A 17 -1.63 -13.84 14.37
CA ASP A 17 -0.34 -13.33 14.78
C ASP A 17 0.71 -13.71 13.73
N VAL A 18 1.37 -12.69 13.18
CA VAL A 18 2.41 -12.84 12.17
C VAL A 18 3.71 -12.16 12.63
N PRO A 19 4.88 -12.52 12.09
CA PRO A 19 6.11 -11.80 12.36
C PRO A 19 6.00 -10.30 12.02
N MET A 20 6.84 -9.48 12.66
CA MET A 20 7.04 -8.09 12.20
C MET A 20 7.68 -8.12 10.81
N PRO A 21 7.29 -7.22 9.90
CA PRO A 21 7.95 -7.13 8.60
C PRO A 21 9.40 -6.65 8.75
N ASP A 22 10.28 -7.22 7.93
CA ASP A 22 11.66 -6.76 7.83
C ASP A 22 11.71 -5.38 7.16
N VAL A 23 12.56 -4.49 7.68
CA VAL A 23 12.78 -3.15 7.13
C VAL A 23 14.02 -3.17 6.24
N GLY A 24 13.80 -3.09 4.93
CA GLY A 24 14.89 -2.97 3.96
C GLY A 24 15.62 -1.61 4.09
N ILE A 25 16.83 -1.53 3.53
CA ILE A 25 17.67 -0.32 3.65
C ILE A 25 17.02 0.95 3.05
N ASN A 26 16.07 0.80 2.14
CA ASN A 26 15.33 1.89 1.49
C ASN A 26 13.85 1.93 1.91
N ASP A 27 13.46 1.14 2.90
CA ASP A 27 12.07 1.01 3.32
C ASP A 27 11.79 1.83 4.58
N VAL A 28 10.53 2.08 4.81
CA VAL A 28 10.01 2.60 6.07
C VAL A 28 9.05 1.58 6.67
N LEU A 29 9.06 1.47 7.99
CA LEU A 29 8.07 0.73 8.77
C LEU A 29 7.04 1.71 9.28
N VAL A 30 5.79 1.51 8.92
CA VAL A 30 4.68 2.35 9.35
C VAL A 30 3.83 1.59 10.35
N ARG A 31 3.59 2.18 11.53
CA ARG A 31 2.55 1.73 12.45
C ARG A 31 1.22 2.24 11.94
N VAL A 32 0.37 1.35 11.47
CA VAL A 32 -0.93 1.67 10.87
C VAL A 32 -1.89 2.21 11.93
N SER A 33 -2.51 3.35 11.66
CA SER A 33 -3.56 3.96 12.51
C SER A 33 -4.94 3.64 11.99
N LYS A 34 -5.15 3.82 10.68
CA LYS A 34 -6.41 3.59 9.98
C LYS A 34 -6.14 2.90 8.64
N ALA A 35 -7.09 2.13 8.17
CA ALA A 35 -7.05 1.50 6.85
C ALA A 35 -8.41 1.60 6.17
N GLY A 36 -8.40 1.78 4.84
CA GLY A 36 -9.56 1.73 3.98
C GLY A 36 -9.78 0.31 3.45
N ILE A 37 -11.02 -0.02 3.10
CA ILE A 37 -11.39 -1.28 2.45
C ILE A 37 -11.67 -1.00 0.97
N CYS A 38 -10.89 -1.61 0.09
CA CYS A 38 -11.06 -1.55 -1.36
C CYS A 38 -11.91 -2.70 -1.89
N GLY A 39 -12.45 -2.55 -3.09
CA GLY A 39 -13.08 -3.65 -3.82
C GLY A 39 -12.15 -4.84 -4.03
N THR A 40 -10.86 -4.61 -4.18
CA THR A 40 -9.82 -5.65 -4.26
C THR A 40 -9.81 -6.57 -3.04
N ASP A 41 -9.98 -6.00 -1.83
CA ASP A 41 -10.02 -6.79 -0.59
C ASP A 41 -11.25 -7.70 -0.54
N LEU A 42 -12.39 -7.25 -1.12
CA LEU A 42 -13.61 -8.06 -1.25
C LEU A 42 -13.42 -9.20 -2.25
N HIS A 43 -12.70 -8.98 -3.36
CA HIS A 43 -12.32 -10.04 -4.30
C HIS A 43 -11.47 -11.11 -3.61
N ILE A 44 -10.48 -10.69 -2.81
CA ILE A 44 -9.61 -11.60 -2.06
C ILE A 44 -10.41 -12.35 -0.98
N GLU A 45 -11.27 -11.65 -0.24
CA GLU A 45 -12.11 -12.25 0.79
C GLU A 45 -13.02 -13.31 0.21
N SER A 46 -13.78 -13.01 -0.86
CA SER A 46 -14.73 -13.91 -1.50
C SER A 46 -14.06 -15.04 -2.31
N TRP A 47 -12.77 -14.91 -2.59
CA TRP A 47 -11.98 -15.86 -3.38
C TRP A 47 -12.55 -16.06 -4.79
N ASP A 48 -12.93 -14.98 -5.44
CA ASP A 48 -13.49 -15.00 -6.78
C ASP A 48 -12.46 -15.40 -7.87
N PRO A 49 -12.84 -15.53 -9.15
CA PRO A 49 -11.91 -15.92 -10.22
C PRO A 49 -10.68 -15.03 -10.34
N TRP A 50 -10.80 -13.73 -10.09
CA TRP A 50 -9.66 -12.83 -10.11
C TRP A 50 -8.67 -13.13 -8.97
N ALA A 51 -9.18 -13.33 -7.74
CA ALA A 51 -8.33 -13.66 -6.60
C ALA A 51 -7.65 -15.02 -6.78
N GLN A 52 -8.33 -16.01 -7.37
CA GLN A 52 -7.76 -17.32 -7.67
C GLN A 52 -6.57 -17.26 -8.63
N GLU A 53 -6.56 -16.28 -9.54
CA GLU A 53 -5.50 -16.10 -10.53
C GLU A 53 -4.32 -15.26 -10.02
N HIS A 54 -4.57 -14.33 -9.06
CA HIS A 54 -3.61 -13.29 -8.71
C HIS A 54 -3.06 -13.38 -7.28
N ILE A 55 -3.69 -14.15 -6.41
CA ILE A 55 -3.33 -14.20 -4.98
C ILE A 55 -2.69 -15.53 -4.61
N GLU A 56 -1.52 -15.46 -3.99
CA GLU A 56 -0.80 -16.61 -3.45
C GLU A 56 -0.83 -16.55 -1.91
N PRO A 57 -1.71 -17.32 -1.24
CA PRO A 57 -1.70 -17.41 0.23
C PRO A 57 -0.44 -18.15 0.76
N PRO A 58 0.04 -17.83 2.00
CA PRO A 58 -0.53 -16.84 2.91
C PRO A 58 -0.14 -15.41 2.54
N LEU A 59 -1.07 -14.45 2.74
CA LEU A 59 -0.86 -13.05 2.41
C LEU A 59 -1.59 -12.15 3.43
N VAL A 60 -0.92 -11.16 3.98
CA VAL A 60 -1.58 -10.05 4.69
C VAL A 60 -2.21 -9.13 3.66
N VAL A 61 -3.52 -8.88 3.77
CA VAL A 61 -4.26 -8.06 2.79
C VAL A 61 -4.26 -6.57 3.15
N GLY A 62 -4.89 -5.73 2.30
CA GLY A 62 -5.04 -4.30 2.52
C GLY A 62 -3.93 -3.45 1.91
N HIS A 63 -4.29 -2.29 1.34
CA HIS A 63 -3.34 -1.39 0.65
C HIS A 63 -3.65 0.09 0.81
N GLU A 64 -4.79 0.43 1.38
CA GLU A 64 -5.20 1.80 1.70
C GLU A 64 -4.98 2.05 3.19
N PHE A 65 -4.09 2.98 3.55
CA PHE A 65 -3.78 3.20 4.96
C PHE A 65 -3.17 4.57 5.24
N VAL A 66 -3.25 4.95 6.51
CA VAL A 66 -2.50 6.05 7.13
C VAL A 66 -1.89 5.55 8.43
N GLY A 67 -0.74 6.07 8.79
CA GLY A 67 -0.08 5.70 10.04
C GLY A 67 1.14 6.56 10.33
N ARG A 68 1.86 6.18 11.39
CA ARG A 68 3.08 6.89 11.78
C ARG A 68 4.30 6.03 11.55
N ILE A 69 5.36 6.65 11.06
CA ILE A 69 6.65 5.97 10.88
C ILE A 69 7.14 5.47 12.24
N ALA A 70 7.44 4.19 12.32
CA ALA A 70 8.01 3.53 13.49
C ALA A 70 9.54 3.36 13.35
N GLU A 71 10.01 3.02 12.14
CA GLU A 71 11.41 2.76 11.83
C GLU A 71 11.70 3.13 10.38
N VAL A 72 12.95 3.46 10.08
CA VAL A 72 13.42 3.77 8.72
C VAL A 72 14.68 2.99 8.39
N GLY A 73 14.81 2.56 7.15
CA GLY A 73 16.00 1.91 6.64
C GLY A 73 17.22 2.85 6.55
N ALA A 74 18.40 2.28 6.49
CA ALA A 74 19.66 3.02 6.59
C ALA A 74 19.88 4.08 5.48
N ASN A 75 19.22 3.95 4.34
CA ASN A 75 19.32 4.91 3.23
C ASN A 75 18.16 5.94 3.22
N VAL A 76 17.26 5.88 4.19
CA VAL A 76 16.12 6.79 4.27
C VAL A 76 16.51 8.02 5.07
N SER A 77 16.55 9.19 4.43
CA SER A 77 16.90 10.48 5.04
C SER A 77 15.71 11.44 5.15
N ASP A 78 14.68 11.22 4.35
CA ASP A 78 13.58 12.18 4.17
C ASP A 78 12.39 11.89 5.10
N PHE A 79 12.46 10.81 5.86
CA PHE A 79 11.41 10.37 6.79
C PHE A 79 11.99 10.08 8.17
N HIS A 80 11.21 10.39 9.23
CA HIS A 80 11.63 10.19 10.61
C HIS A 80 10.54 9.51 11.46
N PRO A 81 10.90 8.72 12.47
CA PRO A 81 9.94 8.13 13.39
C PRO A 81 8.99 9.17 14.01
N GLY A 82 7.70 8.84 14.04
CA GLY A 82 6.63 9.68 14.55
C GLY A 82 5.88 10.50 13.49
N GLU A 83 6.45 10.72 12.30
CA GLU A 83 5.80 11.45 11.21
C GLU A 83 4.57 10.72 10.70
N LEU A 84 3.51 11.48 10.40
CA LEU A 84 2.26 10.97 9.84
C LEU A 84 2.41 10.82 8.32
N VAL A 85 2.06 9.64 7.81
CA VAL A 85 2.20 9.30 6.41
C VAL A 85 1.04 8.46 5.90
N SER A 86 0.75 8.58 4.60
CA SER A 86 -0.08 7.65 3.85
C SER A 86 0.77 6.90 2.83
N GLY A 87 0.34 5.72 2.42
CA GLY A 87 1.05 4.90 1.44
C GLY A 87 0.36 4.89 0.08
N GLU A 88 1.13 4.56 -0.95
CA GLU A 88 0.68 4.25 -2.30
C GLU A 88 0.95 2.77 -2.56
N GLY A 89 -0.10 2.02 -2.90
CA GLY A 89 -0.09 0.56 -2.95
C GLY A 89 0.69 -0.06 -4.13
N HIS A 90 1.07 0.71 -5.15
CA HIS A 90 1.74 0.20 -6.35
C HIS A 90 3.26 0.32 -6.25
N VAL A 91 3.92 -0.73 -5.77
CA VAL A 91 5.38 -0.77 -5.67
C VAL A 91 5.97 -1.09 -7.04
N VAL A 92 6.67 -0.11 -7.62
CA VAL A 92 7.25 -0.20 -8.97
C VAL A 92 8.72 -0.61 -8.95
N CYS A 93 9.21 -1.20 -10.04
CA CYS A 93 10.60 -1.70 -10.09
C CYS A 93 11.68 -0.61 -10.18
N GLY A 94 11.32 0.65 -10.47
CA GLY A 94 12.23 1.80 -10.56
C GLY A 94 13.19 1.80 -11.76
N ARG A 95 13.34 0.70 -12.51
CA ARG A 95 14.39 0.49 -13.51
C ARG A 95 13.93 0.13 -14.92
N CYS A 96 12.66 -0.16 -15.15
CA CYS A 96 12.17 -0.40 -16.51
C CYS A 96 12.07 0.92 -17.30
N ARG A 97 11.90 0.82 -18.60
CA ARG A 97 11.82 1.99 -19.50
C ARG A 97 10.77 3.01 -19.07
N HIS A 98 9.65 2.55 -18.51
CA HIS A 98 8.57 3.42 -18.06
C HIS A 98 8.95 4.15 -16.77
N CYS A 99 9.52 3.44 -15.80
CA CYS A 99 9.99 4.04 -14.56
C CYS A 99 11.07 5.11 -14.81
N LEU A 100 12.05 4.80 -15.67
CA LEU A 100 13.12 5.73 -16.03
C LEU A 100 12.62 6.94 -16.82
N ALA A 101 11.50 6.81 -17.53
CA ALA A 101 10.85 7.91 -18.26
C ALA A 101 9.85 8.71 -17.38
N GLY A 102 9.81 8.50 -16.05
CA GLY A 102 8.88 9.16 -15.14
C GLY A 102 7.43 8.65 -15.23
N ARG A 103 7.18 7.58 -15.99
CA ARG A 103 5.86 6.97 -16.19
C ARG A 103 5.69 5.73 -15.31
N ARG A 104 5.84 5.92 -13.99
CA ARG A 104 5.86 4.82 -13.01
C ARG A 104 4.55 4.03 -13.01
N HIS A 105 3.41 4.66 -13.24
CA HIS A 105 2.09 4.03 -13.38
C HIS A 105 1.99 3.02 -14.54
N LEU A 106 2.93 3.04 -15.49
CA LEU A 106 3.04 2.07 -16.59
C LEU A 106 4.11 1.01 -16.34
N CYS A 107 4.57 0.83 -15.10
CA CYS A 107 5.58 -0.16 -14.78
C CYS A 107 5.06 -1.57 -15.07
N ALA A 108 5.79 -2.33 -15.91
CA ALA A 108 5.42 -3.71 -16.24
C ALA A 108 5.72 -4.73 -15.10
N HIS A 109 6.35 -4.26 -14.02
CA HIS A 109 6.76 -5.09 -12.88
C HIS A 109 6.24 -4.50 -11.56
N THR A 110 5.05 -3.93 -11.60
CA THR A 110 4.38 -3.43 -10.40
C THR A 110 3.99 -4.60 -9.50
N ILE A 111 4.27 -4.45 -8.21
CA ILE A 111 3.83 -5.38 -7.17
C ILE A 111 2.83 -4.64 -6.28
N GLY A 112 1.60 -5.13 -6.23
CA GLY A 112 0.55 -4.54 -5.39
C GLY A 112 0.75 -4.87 -3.91
N LEU A 113 0.68 -3.87 -3.05
CA LEU A 113 0.59 -4.04 -1.61
C LEU A 113 -0.71 -4.79 -1.27
N GLY A 114 -0.69 -5.77 -0.39
CA GLY A 114 -1.85 -6.60 -0.07
C GLY A 114 -2.32 -7.52 -1.22
N VAL A 115 -1.54 -7.65 -2.31
CA VAL A 115 -1.84 -8.48 -3.49
C VAL A 115 -0.65 -9.38 -3.84
N GLY A 116 0.49 -8.80 -4.16
CA GLY A 116 1.73 -9.52 -4.49
C GLY A 116 2.80 -9.42 -3.41
N ARG A 117 2.52 -8.72 -2.32
CA ARG A 117 3.32 -8.63 -1.10
C ARG A 117 2.40 -8.30 0.07
N ASP A 118 2.84 -8.58 1.30
CA ASP A 118 2.08 -8.30 2.51
C ASP A 118 1.63 -6.84 2.61
N GLY A 119 0.40 -6.65 3.03
CA GLY A 119 -0.34 -5.41 3.03
C GLY A 119 -0.52 -4.76 4.40
N ALA A 120 -1.46 -3.83 4.45
CA ALA A 120 -1.65 -2.86 5.54
C ALA A 120 -2.78 -3.21 6.52
N PHE A 121 -3.52 -4.32 6.35
CA PHE A 121 -4.47 -4.77 7.37
C PHE A 121 -3.71 -5.50 8.49
N ALA A 122 -2.76 -4.79 9.08
CA ALA A 122 -1.87 -5.23 10.14
C ALA A 122 -1.52 -4.05 11.06
N GLU A 123 -0.92 -4.34 12.22
CA GLU A 123 -0.45 -3.28 13.11
C GLU A 123 0.72 -2.49 12.50
N TYR A 124 1.51 -3.13 11.63
CA TYR A 124 2.63 -2.50 10.92
C TYR A 124 2.71 -2.98 9.47
N VAL A 125 3.20 -2.09 8.61
CA VAL A 125 3.49 -2.38 7.21
C VAL A 125 4.86 -1.79 6.83
N ALA A 126 5.67 -2.56 6.08
CA ALA A 126 6.93 -2.09 5.52
C ALA A 126 6.79 -1.88 4.01
N LEU A 127 7.23 -0.72 3.53
CA LEU A 127 7.18 -0.39 2.11
C LEU A 127 8.32 0.56 1.72
N PRO A 128 8.70 0.60 0.43
CA PRO A 128 9.73 1.51 -0.03
C PRO A 128 9.39 2.97 0.27
N MET A 129 10.37 3.77 0.71
CA MET A 129 10.18 5.20 0.98
C MET A 129 9.55 5.95 -0.21
N THR A 130 9.77 5.47 -1.43
CA THR A 130 9.18 6.06 -2.66
C THR A 130 7.69 5.84 -2.82
N ASN A 131 7.09 5.04 -1.95
CA ASN A 131 5.66 4.75 -1.89
C ASN A 131 4.99 5.38 -0.67
N VAL A 132 5.68 6.31 0.02
CA VAL A 132 5.19 6.95 1.25
C VAL A 132 5.13 8.46 1.05
N TRP A 133 4.08 9.08 1.55
CA TRP A 133 3.81 10.50 1.43
C TRP A 133 3.53 11.11 2.79
N HIS A 134 4.25 12.18 3.11
CA HIS A 134 3.99 12.97 4.32
C HIS A 134 2.57 13.52 4.31
N GLN A 135 1.94 13.51 5.48
CA GLN A 135 0.67 14.17 5.71
C GLN A 135 0.88 15.41 6.58
N TRP A 136 0.07 16.45 6.36
CA TRP A 136 0.15 17.68 7.13
C TRP A 136 -0.51 17.53 8.50
N ASP A 137 -0.07 18.32 9.46
CA ASP A 137 -0.65 18.36 10.79
C ASP A 137 -2.13 18.77 10.75
N GLY A 138 -2.97 18.01 11.46
CA GLY A 138 -4.41 18.29 11.56
C GLY A 138 -5.26 17.71 10.42
N ILE A 139 -4.68 16.91 9.51
CA ILE A 139 -5.48 16.13 8.57
C ILE A 139 -6.34 15.13 9.33
N ASP A 140 -7.55 14.91 8.84
CA ASP A 140 -8.37 13.78 9.28
C ASP A 140 -7.73 12.47 8.81
N GLU A 141 -7.32 11.63 9.77
CA GLU A 141 -6.70 10.35 9.46
C GLU A 141 -7.66 9.38 8.73
N GLU A 142 -8.98 9.54 8.87
CA GLU A 142 -9.95 8.73 8.11
C GLU A 142 -9.93 9.12 6.63
N ALA A 143 -9.81 10.42 6.33
CA ALA A 143 -9.63 10.89 4.96
C ALA A 143 -8.26 10.50 4.41
N ALA A 144 -7.19 10.61 5.21
CA ALA A 144 -5.84 10.26 4.79
C ALA A 144 -5.66 8.76 4.50
N ALA A 145 -6.46 7.88 5.14
CA ALA A 145 -6.42 6.44 4.91
C ALA A 145 -6.82 6.05 3.47
N VAL A 146 -7.62 6.88 2.78
CA VAL A 146 -8.09 6.62 1.41
C VAL A 146 -7.38 7.49 0.36
N PHE A 147 -6.17 7.94 0.64
CA PHE A 147 -5.40 8.76 -0.32
C PHE A 147 -4.84 7.96 -1.49
N ASP A 148 -4.70 6.65 -1.37
CA ASP A 148 -4.37 5.79 -2.52
C ASP A 148 -5.46 5.88 -3.61
N PRO A 149 -6.73 5.53 -3.37
CA PRO A 149 -7.78 5.69 -4.38
C PRO A 149 -8.04 7.15 -4.77
N PHE A 150 -7.85 8.12 -3.86
CA PHE A 150 -7.93 9.53 -4.21
C PHE A 150 -6.84 9.93 -5.22
N GLY A 151 -5.61 9.46 -5.04
CA GLY A 151 -4.50 9.66 -5.99
C GLY A 151 -4.83 9.09 -7.37
N ASN A 152 -5.40 7.90 -7.43
CA ASN A 152 -5.87 7.28 -8.68
C ASN A 152 -6.97 8.10 -9.37
N ALA A 153 -7.92 8.64 -8.60
CA ALA A 153 -8.98 9.51 -9.11
C ALA A 153 -8.41 10.83 -9.68
N VAL A 154 -7.51 11.48 -8.95
CA VAL A 154 -6.82 12.70 -9.39
C VAL A 154 -6.00 12.44 -10.65
N HIS A 155 -5.22 11.36 -10.69
CA HIS A 155 -4.46 10.99 -11.87
C HIS A 155 -5.36 10.80 -13.11
N THR A 156 -6.48 10.10 -12.95
CA THR A 156 -7.45 9.87 -14.01
C THR A 156 -8.07 11.20 -14.49
N ALA A 157 -8.49 12.05 -13.57
CA ALA A 157 -9.10 13.33 -13.91
C ALA A 157 -8.14 14.29 -14.61
N LEU A 158 -6.84 14.25 -14.29
CA LEU A 158 -5.83 15.12 -14.86
C LEU A 158 -5.10 14.52 -16.08
N ALA A 159 -5.39 13.26 -16.42
CA ALA A 159 -4.80 12.60 -17.60
C ALA A 159 -5.20 13.27 -18.92
N TYR A 160 -6.32 13.97 -18.92
CA TYR A 160 -6.82 14.77 -20.06
C TYR A 160 -7.18 16.17 -19.58
N PRO A 161 -7.09 17.20 -20.46
CA PRO A 161 -7.54 18.54 -20.12
C PRO A 161 -9.07 18.55 -19.98
N VAL A 162 -9.56 18.40 -18.72
CA VAL A 162 -10.99 18.48 -18.39
C VAL A 162 -11.45 19.89 -18.06
N LEU A 163 -10.53 20.84 -17.94
CA LEU A 163 -10.84 22.27 -17.76
C LEU A 163 -11.10 22.85 -19.14
N GLY A 164 -12.38 22.94 -19.44
CA GLY A 164 -13.02 23.43 -20.64
C GLY A 164 -12.19 24.21 -21.64
N GLU A 165 -12.22 23.72 -22.83
CA GLU A 165 -12.09 24.57 -24.01
C GLU A 165 -13.30 25.50 -24.11
#